data_6ee9e6509a79f5b2b46986e2da224548
#
_entry.id   6ee9e6509a79f5b2b46986e2da224548
#
_cell.length_a   1.000
_cell.length_b   1.000
_cell.length_c   1.000
_cell.angle_alpha   90.00
_cell.angle_beta   90.00
_cell.angle_gamma   90.00
#
_symmetry.space_group_name_H-M   'P 1'
#
loop_
_entity.id
_entity.type
_entity.pdbx_description
1 polymer ?
#
loop_
_entity_poly.entity_id
_entity_poly.type
_entity_poly.pdbx_seq_one_letter_code
_entity_poly.pdbx_strand_id
1 'polypeptide(L)'
;VTPKPAIVVNFASRPSGCQIATNCGVEIADTGLQQGQGMHGSFSRADTYNFMAAMGPDFRSAFVDPVPASNADIGQTLADLLGLQLPSRGTLEGRILREAFRGGKEPPWSAARLTSEAGPSALKTSLIYETVGSTRYFDAAGFAGRTLGLDD
;
A
#
# COMPACT_ATOMS: atom_id res chain seq x y z
N VAL A 1 13.05 -16.94 -5.63
CA VAL A 1 12.75 -15.74 -6.43
C VAL A 1 11.24 -15.77 -6.72
N THR A 2 10.50 -14.83 -6.20
CA THR A 2 9.07 -14.70 -6.53
C THR A 2 8.97 -14.17 -7.97
N PRO A 3 8.25 -14.84 -8.88
CA PRO A 3 8.08 -14.33 -10.23
C PRO A 3 7.37 -12.97 -10.18
N LYS A 4 7.87 -12.01 -10.96
CA LYS A 4 7.20 -10.71 -11.11
C LYS A 4 5.98 -10.90 -12.02
N PRO A 5 4.79 -10.42 -11.64
CA PRO A 5 3.63 -10.50 -12.51
C PRO A 5 3.83 -9.67 -13.77
N ALA A 6 3.47 -10.21 -14.91
CA ALA A 6 3.47 -9.48 -16.18
C ALA A 6 2.18 -8.64 -16.34
N ILE A 7 1.09 -9.10 -15.72
CA ILE A 7 -0.22 -8.46 -15.78
C ILE A 7 -0.82 -8.49 -14.38
N VAL A 8 -1.38 -7.37 -13.95
CA VAL A 8 -2.17 -7.27 -12.73
C VAL A 8 -3.58 -6.84 -13.12
N VAL A 9 -4.58 -7.59 -12.68
CA VAL A 9 -5.99 -7.27 -12.89
C VAL A 9 -6.55 -6.73 -11.57
N ASN A 10 -7.08 -5.52 -11.62
CA ASN A 10 -7.74 -4.90 -10.48
C ASN A 10 -9.24 -4.79 -10.75
N PHE A 11 -10.05 -5.29 -9.85
CA PHE A 11 -11.50 -5.22 -9.97
C PHE A 11 -12.04 -3.84 -9.58
N ALA A 12 -13.27 -3.53 -10.00
CA ALA A 12 -13.90 -2.28 -9.62
C ALA A 12 -14.22 -2.27 -8.12
N SER A 13 -13.84 -1.20 -7.45
CA SER A 13 -14.12 -0.99 -6.03
C SER A 13 -15.03 0.23 -5.83
N ARG A 14 -15.91 0.17 -4.85
CA ARG A 14 -16.94 1.18 -4.58
C ARG A 14 -17.13 1.37 -3.08
N PRO A 15 -17.53 2.58 -2.63
CA PRO A 15 -17.90 2.77 -1.24
C PRO A 15 -19.21 2.04 -0.94
N SER A 16 -19.30 1.42 0.24
CA SER A 16 -20.52 0.77 0.73
C SER A 16 -21.38 1.68 1.62
N GLY A 17 -21.14 2.99 1.61
CA GLY A 17 -21.99 4.00 2.25
C GLY A 17 -21.58 4.48 3.64
N CYS A 18 -20.37 4.17 4.12
CA CYS A 18 -19.86 4.76 5.36
C CYS A 18 -19.25 6.16 5.12
N GLN A 19 -19.01 6.90 6.22
CA GLN A 19 -18.49 8.27 6.15
C GLN A 19 -17.08 8.36 5.52
N ILE A 20 -16.25 7.33 5.75
CA ILE A 20 -14.91 7.25 5.18
C ILE A 20 -14.92 6.10 4.17
N ALA A 21 -15.04 6.44 2.90
CA ALA A 21 -15.23 5.48 1.80
C ALA A 21 -14.12 4.41 1.75
N THR A 22 -12.88 4.77 2.06
CA THR A 22 -11.75 3.84 2.08
C THR A 22 -11.83 2.80 3.20
N ASN A 23 -12.59 3.06 4.27
CA ASN A 23 -12.76 2.11 5.37
C ASN A 23 -13.88 1.09 5.12
N CYS A 24 -14.64 1.25 4.06
CA CYS A 24 -15.78 0.40 3.74
C CYS A 24 -15.89 0.14 2.22
N GLY A 25 -14.77 -0.07 1.59
CA GLY A 25 -14.72 -0.42 0.18
C GLY A 25 -15.32 -1.81 -0.08
N VAL A 26 -16.00 -1.94 -1.20
CA VAL A 26 -16.50 -3.21 -1.72
C VAL A 26 -15.91 -3.42 -3.09
N GLU A 27 -15.34 -4.59 -3.33
CA GLU A 27 -14.92 -5.02 -4.65
C GLU A 27 -15.97 -5.94 -5.27
N ILE A 28 -16.19 -5.76 -6.57
CA ILE A 28 -17.04 -6.63 -7.35
C ILE A 28 -16.14 -7.50 -8.21
N ALA A 29 -16.05 -8.77 -7.85
CA ALA A 29 -15.28 -9.76 -8.58
C ALA A 29 -16.15 -11.01 -8.81
N ASP A 30 -16.09 -11.55 -10.01
CA ASP A 30 -16.64 -12.88 -10.30
C ASP A 30 -15.59 -13.91 -9.95
N THR A 31 -15.56 -14.29 -8.68
CA THR A 31 -14.61 -15.26 -8.11
C THR A 31 -15.37 -16.35 -7.36
N GLY A 32 -14.66 -17.37 -6.87
CA GLY A 32 -15.22 -18.38 -5.98
C GLY A 32 -15.58 -17.91 -4.57
N LEU A 33 -15.43 -16.61 -4.29
CA LEU A 33 -15.78 -16.02 -3.01
C LEU A 33 -17.30 -15.79 -2.92
N GLN A 34 -17.86 -16.08 -1.75
CA GLN A 34 -19.27 -15.82 -1.45
C GLN A 34 -19.42 -14.43 -0.84
N GLN A 35 -20.66 -13.91 -0.87
CA GLN A 35 -20.98 -12.65 -0.23
C GLN A 35 -20.58 -12.65 1.26
N GLY A 36 -19.91 -11.61 1.70
CA GLY A 36 -19.40 -11.45 3.07
C GLY A 36 -18.04 -12.11 3.34
N GLN A 37 -17.45 -12.78 2.37
CA GLN A 37 -16.07 -13.22 2.46
C GLN A 37 -15.11 -12.06 2.13
N GLY A 38 -14.04 -11.95 2.93
CA GLY A 38 -13.01 -10.92 2.71
C GLY A 38 -12.05 -11.32 1.60
N MET A 39 -11.60 -10.33 0.85
CA MET A 39 -10.51 -10.41 -0.10
C MET A 39 -9.46 -9.35 0.24
N HIS A 40 -8.24 -9.56 -0.20
CA HIS A 40 -7.15 -8.60 -0.03
C HIS A 40 -6.22 -8.63 -1.25
N GLY A 41 -5.35 -7.62 -1.37
CA GLY A 41 -4.35 -7.54 -2.44
C GLY A 41 -4.83 -6.78 -3.66
N SER A 42 -5.89 -5.98 -3.55
CA SER A 42 -6.30 -5.06 -4.59
C SER A 42 -5.46 -3.77 -4.59
N PHE A 43 -5.61 -2.97 -5.64
CA PHE A 43 -5.00 -1.65 -5.74
C PHE A 43 -6.00 -0.51 -5.48
N SER A 44 -7.09 -0.78 -4.77
CA SER A 44 -7.95 0.28 -4.23
C SER A 44 -7.41 0.78 -2.90
N ARG A 45 -7.69 2.04 -2.56
CA ARG A 45 -7.30 2.57 -1.24
C ARG A 45 -8.01 1.90 -0.08
N ALA A 46 -9.11 1.20 -0.30
CA ALA A 46 -9.73 0.38 0.73
C ALA A 46 -8.82 -0.78 1.19
N ASP A 47 -7.91 -1.20 0.33
CA ASP A 47 -6.99 -2.31 0.59
C ASP A 47 -5.56 -1.83 0.86
N THR A 48 -5.10 -0.77 0.17
CA THR A 48 -3.76 -0.23 0.35
C THR A 48 -3.62 0.65 1.61
N TYR A 49 -4.69 1.32 2.05
CA TYR A 49 -4.72 2.10 3.29
C TYR A 49 -4.96 1.20 4.49
N ASN A 50 -3.93 0.49 4.87
CA ASN A 50 -3.94 -0.37 6.05
C ASN A 50 -3.57 0.40 7.32
N PHE A 51 -3.91 -0.19 8.46
CA PHE A 51 -3.51 0.30 9.77
C PHE A 51 -2.25 -0.41 10.24
N MET A 52 -1.26 0.37 10.65
CA MET A 52 -0.06 -0.12 11.31
C MET A 52 0.16 0.68 12.59
N ALA A 53 0.45 -0.01 13.70
CA ALA A 53 0.79 0.65 14.95
C ALA A 53 1.93 -0.09 15.64
N ALA A 54 2.75 0.66 16.35
CA ALA A 54 3.83 0.12 17.19
C ALA A 54 3.82 0.80 18.55
N MET A 55 4.14 0.03 19.60
CA MET A 55 4.25 0.51 20.96
C MET A 55 5.46 -0.15 21.62
N GLY A 56 6.25 0.62 22.35
CA GLY A 56 7.42 0.15 23.08
C GLY A 56 8.38 1.27 23.42
N PRO A 57 9.42 0.96 24.20
CA PRO A 57 10.36 1.97 24.70
C PRO A 57 11.18 2.63 23.59
N ASP A 58 11.35 1.99 22.45
CA ASP A 58 12.18 2.47 21.34
C ASP A 58 11.40 3.30 20.32
N PHE A 59 10.07 3.24 20.36
CA PHE A 59 9.21 4.01 19.47
C PHE A 59 8.90 5.41 20.00
N ARG A 60 8.60 6.33 19.08
CA ARG A 60 8.09 7.67 19.38
C ARG A 60 6.70 7.54 19.99
N SER A 61 6.44 8.33 21.03
CA SER A 61 5.11 8.40 21.65
C SER A 61 4.24 9.44 20.93
N ALA A 62 2.94 9.13 20.77
CA ALA A 62 1.95 10.01 20.15
C ALA A 62 2.40 10.54 18.76
N PHE A 63 3.06 9.70 18.00
CA PHE A 63 3.53 10.01 16.65
C PHE A 63 2.62 9.35 15.61
N VAL A 64 2.21 10.12 14.63
CA VAL A 64 1.56 9.62 13.42
C VAL A 64 2.55 9.80 12.30
N ASP A 65 2.97 8.69 11.70
CA ASP A 65 3.95 8.71 10.63
C ASP A 65 3.31 9.15 9.31
N PRO A 66 3.74 10.27 8.72
CA PRO A 66 3.25 10.70 7.41
C PRO A 66 3.99 10.04 6.26
N VAL A 67 5.06 9.29 6.54
CA VAL A 67 5.91 8.68 5.52
C VAL A 67 5.29 7.36 5.07
N PRO A 68 5.23 7.09 3.77
CA PRO A 68 4.71 5.84 3.26
C PRO A 68 5.41 4.62 3.85
N ALA A 69 4.61 3.63 4.25
CA ALA A 69 5.06 2.38 4.84
C ALA A 69 4.23 1.19 4.33
N SER A 70 4.77 0.00 4.43
CA SER A 70 4.07 -1.22 4.05
C SER A 70 4.36 -2.38 5.00
N ASN A 71 3.59 -3.46 4.87
CA ASN A 71 3.81 -4.69 5.62
C ASN A 71 5.22 -5.28 5.39
N ALA A 72 5.84 -5.02 4.24
CA ALA A 72 7.20 -5.46 3.94
C ALA A 72 8.26 -4.81 4.85
N ASP A 73 7.97 -3.63 5.39
CA ASP A 73 8.90 -2.88 6.24
C ASP A 73 8.97 -3.42 7.67
N ILE A 74 7.91 -4.11 8.12
CA ILE A 74 7.79 -4.58 9.52
C ILE A 74 8.95 -5.50 9.87
N GLY A 75 9.21 -6.51 9.04
CA GLY A 75 10.25 -7.49 9.32
C GLY A 75 11.65 -6.85 9.42
N GLN A 76 11.97 -5.97 8.50
CA GLN A 76 13.25 -5.26 8.48
C GLN A 76 13.39 -4.31 9.68
N THR A 77 12.32 -3.59 10.02
CA THR A 77 12.28 -2.67 11.16
C THR A 77 12.48 -3.40 12.48
N LEU A 78 11.80 -4.54 12.66
CA LEU A 78 11.95 -5.35 13.88
C LEU A 78 13.35 -6.00 13.96
N ALA A 79 13.89 -6.45 12.84
CA ALA A 79 15.23 -7.01 12.82
C ALA A 79 16.30 -5.97 13.20
N ASP A 80 16.20 -4.77 12.67
CA ASP A 80 17.09 -3.66 13.01
C ASP A 80 16.99 -3.31 14.51
N LEU A 81 15.77 -3.22 15.05
CA LEU A 81 15.50 -2.92 16.43
C LEU A 81 16.10 -3.97 17.38
N LEU A 82 16.06 -5.23 16.99
CA LEU A 82 16.55 -6.37 17.79
C LEU A 82 18.01 -6.71 17.50
N GLY A 83 18.68 -5.99 16.62
CA GLY A 83 20.06 -6.28 16.21
C GLY A 83 20.22 -7.61 15.48
N LEU A 84 19.16 -8.07 14.81
CA LEU A 84 19.14 -9.36 14.11
C LEU A 84 19.50 -9.17 12.62
N GLN A 85 20.20 -10.16 12.10
CA GLN A 85 20.44 -10.31 10.65
C GLN A 85 19.38 -11.23 10.08
N LEU A 86 18.61 -10.76 9.09
CA LEU A 86 17.61 -11.59 8.42
C LEU A 86 18.23 -12.32 7.23
N PRO A 87 18.43 -13.66 7.33
CA PRO A 87 18.81 -14.43 6.15
C PRO A 87 17.62 -14.45 5.18
N SER A 88 17.88 -14.12 3.93
CA SER A 88 16.84 -14.14 2.90
C SER A 88 17.28 -14.99 1.72
N ARG A 89 16.35 -15.78 1.17
CA ARG A 89 16.52 -16.49 -0.10
C ARG A 89 16.09 -15.66 -1.32
N GLY A 90 15.59 -14.46 -1.09
CA GLY A 90 15.14 -13.50 -2.09
C GLY A 90 15.61 -12.10 -1.78
N THR A 91 15.02 -11.11 -2.44
CA THR A 91 15.24 -9.69 -2.16
C THR A 91 14.28 -9.24 -1.07
N LEU A 92 14.81 -8.60 -0.03
CA LEU A 92 14.01 -7.91 0.99
C LEU A 92 13.76 -6.50 0.48
N GLU A 93 12.54 -6.22 0.06
CA GLU A 93 12.15 -4.94 -0.55
C GLU A 93 11.75 -3.88 0.49
N GLY A 94 11.46 -4.28 1.72
CA GLY A 94 11.08 -3.37 2.80
C GLY A 94 12.25 -2.47 3.23
N ARG A 95 11.93 -1.29 3.77
CA ARG A 95 12.88 -0.40 4.43
C ARG A 95 12.75 -0.47 5.95
N ILE A 96 13.71 0.08 6.67
CA ILE A 96 13.63 0.26 8.12
C ILE A 96 12.92 1.59 8.38
N LEU A 97 11.84 1.56 9.18
CA LEU A 97 11.04 2.74 9.55
C LEU A 97 11.73 3.52 10.68
N ARG A 98 12.91 4.09 10.40
CA ARG A 98 13.72 4.78 11.41
C ARG A 98 13.06 6.02 11.98
N GLU A 99 12.19 6.66 11.23
CA GLU A 99 11.37 7.80 11.63
C GLU A 99 10.41 7.48 12.77
N ALA A 100 10.01 6.21 12.90
CA ALA A 100 9.16 5.74 13.99
C ALA A 100 9.93 5.57 15.32
N PHE A 101 11.26 5.50 15.29
CA PHE A 101 12.07 5.32 16.50
C PHE A 101 12.29 6.66 17.24
N ARG A 102 12.59 6.59 18.52
CA ARG A 102 12.98 7.76 19.32
C ARG A 102 14.18 8.47 18.69
N GLY A 103 14.03 9.77 18.45
CA GLY A 103 15.08 10.57 17.80
C GLY A 103 15.21 10.34 16.30
N GLY A 104 14.38 9.48 15.73
CA GLY A 104 14.32 9.27 14.29
C GLY A 104 13.85 10.50 13.54
N LYS A 105 14.33 10.63 12.29
CA LYS A 105 13.97 11.73 11.40
C LYS A 105 13.19 11.18 10.21
N GLU A 106 12.16 11.90 9.83
CA GLU A 106 11.36 11.59 8.64
C GLU A 106 12.23 11.74 7.39
N PRO A 107 12.36 10.69 6.57
CA PRO A 107 13.05 10.79 5.29
C PRO A 107 12.20 11.59 4.29
N PRO A 108 12.81 12.22 3.29
CA PRO A 108 12.04 12.82 2.20
C PRO A 108 11.32 11.75 1.40
N TRP A 109 10.10 12.07 1.01
CA TRP A 109 9.29 11.21 0.15
C TRP A 109 8.52 12.03 -0.88
N SER A 110 8.03 11.39 -1.91
CA SER A 110 7.25 12.01 -2.98
C SER A 110 6.20 11.06 -3.52
N ALA A 111 5.07 11.62 -3.98
CA ALA A 111 4.04 10.89 -4.70
C ALA A 111 4.12 11.19 -6.20
N ALA A 112 3.78 10.21 -7.02
CA ALA A 112 3.71 10.34 -8.47
C ALA A 112 2.51 9.57 -9.03
N ARG A 113 2.00 10.04 -10.19
CA ARG A 113 0.94 9.36 -10.95
C ARG A 113 1.48 9.04 -12.34
N LEU A 114 1.31 7.81 -12.76
CA LEU A 114 1.46 7.37 -14.14
C LEU A 114 0.08 7.13 -14.73
N THR A 115 -0.11 7.55 -15.96
CA THR A 115 -1.38 7.34 -16.67
C THR A 115 -1.08 6.78 -18.06
N SER A 116 -1.79 5.72 -18.44
CA SER A 116 -1.65 5.12 -19.74
C SER A 116 -2.26 6.00 -20.84
N GLU A 117 -1.91 5.71 -22.10
CA GLU A 117 -2.73 6.13 -23.23
C GLU A 117 -4.16 5.56 -23.11
N ALA A 118 -5.10 6.20 -23.78
CA ALA A 118 -6.48 5.74 -23.76
C ALA A 118 -6.62 4.41 -24.52
N GLY A 119 -7.27 3.44 -23.90
CA GLY A 119 -7.65 2.20 -24.56
C GLY A 119 -8.83 2.38 -25.53
N PRO A 120 -9.29 1.29 -26.19
CA PRO A 120 -10.42 1.34 -27.11
C PRO A 120 -11.72 1.92 -26.52
N SER A 121 -11.93 1.78 -25.23
CA SER A 121 -13.09 2.34 -24.50
C SER A 121 -12.85 3.76 -23.98
N ALA A 122 -11.83 4.46 -24.44
CA ALA A 122 -11.37 5.77 -23.97
C ALA A 122 -10.96 5.80 -22.46
N LEU A 123 -10.90 4.65 -21.80
CA LEU A 123 -10.45 4.56 -20.43
C LEU A 123 -8.92 4.60 -20.36
N LYS A 124 -8.42 5.30 -19.34
CA LYS A 124 -6.99 5.39 -19.04
C LYS A 124 -6.73 4.74 -17.68
N THR A 125 -5.77 3.83 -17.64
CA THR A 125 -5.31 3.27 -16.36
C THR A 125 -4.39 4.25 -15.67
N SER A 126 -4.66 4.55 -14.42
CA SER A 126 -3.77 5.33 -13.56
C SER A 126 -3.12 4.44 -12.51
N LEU A 127 -1.88 4.75 -12.18
CA LEU A 127 -1.15 4.18 -11.06
C LEU A 127 -0.60 5.33 -10.22
N ILE A 128 -1.00 5.40 -8.96
CA ILE A 128 -0.42 6.29 -7.96
C ILE A 128 0.54 5.48 -7.11
N TYR A 129 1.73 6.01 -6.92
CA TYR A 129 2.75 5.43 -6.07
C TYR A 129 3.53 6.51 -5.34
N GLU A 130 4.12 6.12 -4.24
CA GLU A 130 4.95 6.95 -3.41
C GLU A 130 6.37 6.40 -3.37
N THR A 131 7.36 7.27 -3.19
CA THR A 131 8.77 6.89 -3.19
C THR A 131 9.46 7.45 -1.95
N VAL A 132 10.14 6.57 -1.21
CA VAL A 132 11.01 6.92 -0.09
C VAL A 132 12.39 6.36 -0.39
N GLY A 133 13.34 7.22 -0.71
CA GLY A 133 14.65 6.78 -1.21
C GLY A 133 14.52 5.96 -2.49
N SER A 134 14.88 4.68 -2.45
CA SER A 134 14.73 3.73 -3.57
C SER A 134 13.47 2.86 -3.48
N THR A 135 12.76 2.88 -2.35
CA THR A 135 11.58 2.05 -2.11
C THR A 135 10.33 2.71 -2.68
N ARG A 136 9.53 1.94 -3.41
CA ARG A 136 8.24 2.37 -3.97
C ARG A 136 7.09 1.68 -3.26
N TYR A 137 6.08 2.47 -2.94
CA TYR A 137 4.84 2.04 -2.32
C TYR A 137 3.69 2.30 -3.28
N PHE A 138 2.91 1.29 -3.60
CA PHE A 138 1.71 1.46 -4.43
C PHE A 138 0.57 1.98 -3.56
N ASP A 139 -0.03 3.09 -3.98
CA ASP A 139 -1.18 3.70 -3.31
C ASP A 139 -2.49 3.22 -3.94
N ALA A 140 -2.69 3.50 -5.23
CA ALA A 140 -3.89 3.07 -5.94
C ALA A 140 -3.61 2.83 -7.43
N ALA A 141 -4.28 1.86 -8.04
CA ALA A 141 -4.19 1.64 -9.47
C ALA A 141 -5.52 1.15 -10.06
N GLY A 142 -5.84 1.60 -11.27
CA GLY A 142 -7.05 1.23 -11.99
C GLY A 142 -7.60 2.36 -12.84
N PHE A 143 -8.92 2.43 -12.95
CA PHE A 143 -9.61 3.50 -13.68
C PHE A 143 -10.26 4.48 -12.70
N ALA A 144 -10.16 5.78 -13.01
CA ALA A 144 -10.88 6.82 -12.30
C ALA A 144 -12.39 6.51 -12.28
N GLY A 145 -13.04 6.74 -11.14
CA GLY A 145 -14.45 6.42 -10.90
C GLY A 145 -14.80 4.93 -10.83
N ARG A 146 -13.82 4.02 -11.00
CA ARG A 146 -13.99 2.56 -10.86
C ARG A 146 -13.07 1.93 -9.83
N THR A 147 -12.14 2.69 -9.31
CA THR A 147 -11.23 2.26 -8.25
C THR A 147 -11.29 3.28 -7.14
N LEU A 148 -11.61 2.83 -5.95
CA LEU A 148 -11.74 3.68 -4.78
C LEU A 148 -10.38 4.35 -4.48
N GLY A 149 -10.39 5.69 -4.38
CA GLY A 149 -9.19 6.49 -4.22
C GLY A 149 -8.52 6.96 -5.51
N LEU A 150 -9.10 6.63 -6.66
CA LEU A 150 -8.75 7.19 -7.96
C LEU A 150 -9.88 8.11 -8.46
N ASP A 151 -10.28 9.05 -7.63
CA ASP A 151 -11.14 10.13 -8.06
C ASP A 151 -10.31 11.15 -8.85
N ASP A 152 -10.91 11.83 -9.82
CA ASP A 152 -10.27 12.73 -10.80
C ASP A 152 -9.42 13.84 -10.17
#